data_b95a2e1900095f9560999941fda2cfff
#
_entry.id   b95a2e1900095f9560999941fda2cfff
#
_cell.length_a   1.000
_cell.length_b   1.000
_cell.length_c   1.000
_cell.angle_alpha   90.00
_cell.angle_beta   90.00
_cell.angle_gamma   90.00
#
_symmetry.space_group_name_H-M   'P 1'
#
loop_
_entity.id
_entity.type
_entity.pdbx_description
1 polymer ?
#
loop_
_entity_poly.entity_id
_entity_poly.type
_entity_poly.pdbx_seq_one_letter_code
_entity_poly.pdbx_strand_id
1 'polypeptide(L)'
;MSNKSVTYAAVTVILIFVVYMIWDTASFRNNKPSEIKSEASVPTTDKWEINKTLMVSMGNLRSVAVTDSGSVVTGGESFVSYFDRDLNLKWQLEMENAVTALATGGDIIYAAAGEVIILLTIQGEIIEEWGPFEANSLITSISANSGLIAFADAVNKRIFILGRDGVVVRMLGQSDNNFLIPSPYFDVVLLDDNTILAANTGRHRVERWDENAVLTEYFGTPGTAPDSFCGCCNPAHMALAGDYIVTAEKGINRIKILRKNGEFVEYVSSDNNFTNSVPLDLAASDDKIFAANPADSKLYIFKRK
;
A
#
# COMPACT_ATOMS: atom_id res chain seq x y z
N MET A 1 -51.04 -26.61 -26.99
CA MET A 1 -51.02 -25.85 -25.73
C MET A 1 -51.82 -24.59 -25.91
N SER A 2 -52.74 -24.28 -25.02
CA SER A 2 -53.61 -23.09 -25.12
C SER A 2 -52.78 -21.83 -24.97
N ASN A 3 -53.05 -20.78 -25.76
CA ASN A 3 -52.37 -19.46 -25.66
C ASN A 3 -52.34 -18.92 -24.22
N LYS A 4 -53.34 -19.28 -23.41
CA LYS A 4 -53.39 -18.89 -21.98
C LYS A 4 -52.29 -19.53 -21.13
N SER A 5 -51.91 -20.80 -21.35
CA SER A 5 -50.82 -21.44 -20.57
C SER A 5 -49.44 -20.87 -20.91
N VAL A 6 -49.21 -20.46 -22.16
CA VAL A 6 -47.97 -19.78 -22.55
C VAL A 6 -47.89 -18.40 -21.91
N THR A 7 -49.00 -17.66 -21.87
CA THR A 7 -49.06 -16.35 -21.21
C THR A 7 -48.80 -16.45 -19.70
N TYR A 8 -49.40 -17.42 -19.01
CA TYR A 8 -49.13 -17.62 -17.58
C TYR A 8 -47.69 -18.01 -17.29
N ALA A 9 -47.09 -18.88 -18.11
CA ALA A 9 -45.66 -19.25 -17.97
C ALA A 9 -44.76 -18.04 -18.16
N ALA A 10 -44.98 -17.19 -19.15
CA ALA A 10 -44.21 -15.98 -19.41
C ALA A 10 -44.34 -14.98 -18.24
N VAL A 11 -45.55 -14.76 -17.71
CA VAL A 11 -45.78 -13.86 -16.57
C VAL A 11 -45.06 -14.39 -15.31
N THR A 12 -45.08 -15.70 -15.07
CA THR A 12 -44.39 -16.31 -13.94
C THR A 12 -42.86 -16.12 -14.04
N VAL A 13 -42.28 -16.31 -15.21
CA VAL A 13 -40.83 -16.09 -15.43
C VAL A 13 -40.47 -14.63 -15.19
N ILE A 14 -41.25 -13.67 -15.67
CA ILE A 14 -41.02 -12.24 -15.45
C ILE A 14 -41.11 -11.91 -13.95
N LEU A 15 -42.10 -12.45 -13.22
CA LEU A 15 -42.21 -12.22 -11.78
C LEU A 15 -41.03 -12.80 -11.01
N ILE A 16 -40.52 -13.99 -11.34
CA ILE A 16 -39.33 -14.57 -10.73
C ILE A 16 -38.13 -13.70 -11.00
N PHE A 17 -37.98 -13.21 -12.21
CA PHE A 17 -36.87 -12.32 -12.57
C PHE A 17 -36.92 -10.99 -11.82
N VAL A 18 -38.09 -10.38 -11.68
CA VAL A 18 -38.28 -9.14 -10.91
C VAL A 18 -37.95 -9.37 -9.42
N VAL A 19 -38.43 -10.48 -8.84
CA VAL A 19 -38.12 -10.83 -7.43
C VAL A 19 -36.60 -11.05 -7.26
N TYR A 20 -35.93 -11.73 -8.20
CA TYR A 20 -34.52 -11.91 -8.20
C TYR A 20 -33.77 -10.56 -8.28
N MET A 21 -34.16 -9.67 -9.18
CA MET A 21 -33.58 -8.33 -9.31
C MET A 21 -33.73 -7.49 -8.03
N ILE A 22 -34.90 -7.57 -7.39
CA ILE A 22 -35.15 -6.88 -6.11
C ILE A 22 -34.26 -7.47 -5.00
N TRP A 23 -34.17 -8.80 -4.95
CA TRP A 23 -33.33 -9.49 -3.95
C TRP A 23 -31.84 -9.19 -4.17
N ASP A 24 -31.35 -9.25 -5.40
CA ASP A 24 -29.99 -8.94 -5.80
C ASP A 24 -29.63 -7.48 -5.45
N THR A 25 -30.53 -6.54 -5.79
CA THR A 25 -30.38 -5.12 -5.44
C THR A 25 -30.37 -4.88 -3.92
N ALA A 26 -31.21 -5.59 -3.18
CA ALA A 26 -31.25 -5.50 -1.72
C ALA A 26 -30.03 -6.12 -1.06
N SER A 27 -29.55 -7.27 -1.58
CA SER A 27 -28.32 -7.93 -1.13
C SER A 27 -27.10 -7.05 -1.41
N PHE A 28 -27.03 -6.42 -2.58
CA PHE A 28 -25.96 -5.48 -2.94
C PHE A 28 -25.96 -4.24 -2.03
N ARG A 29 -27.14 -3.75 -1.63
CA ARG A 29 -27.26 -2.63 -0.67
C ARG A 29 -26.79 -3.00 0.73
N ASN A 30 -27.05 -4.21 1.19
CA ASN A 30 -26.66 -4.67 2.52
C ASN A 30 -25.17 -5.01 2.63
N ASN A 31 -24.51 -5.28 1.49
CA ASN A 31 -23.09 -5.61 1.43
C ASN A 31 -22.22 -4.44 0.94
N LYS A 32 -22.73 -3.21 0.90
CA LYS A 32 -21.90 -2.05 0.58
C LYS A 32 -20.91 -1.79 1.71
N PRO A 33 -19.61 -1.66 1.40
CA PRO A 33 -18.64 -1.23 2.39
C PRO A 33 -19.01 0.14 2.97
N SER A 34 -18.77 0.33 4.25
CA SER A 34 -19.02 1.60 4.90
C SER A 34 -17.92 2.61 4.55
N GLU A 35 -18.33 3.83 4.23
CA GLU A 35 -17.44 4.97 4.14
C GLU A 35 -17.22 5.54 5.54
N ILE A 36 -15.99 5.54 6.01
CA ILE A 36 -15.62 6.16 7.27
C ILE A 36 -15.42 7.66 6.99
N LYS A 37 -16.30 8.49 7.52
CA LYS A 37 -16.15 9.96 7.47
C LYS A 37 -15.48 10.42 8.75
N SER A 38 -14.32 11.06 8.62
CA SER A 38 -13.64 11.71 9.73
C SER A 38 -14.13 13.16 9.85
N GLU A 39 -14.24 13.68 11.07
CA GLU A 39 -14.35 15.12 11.29
C GLU A 39 -12.95 15.72 11.14
N ALA A 40 -12.76 16.56 10.13
CA ALA A 40 -11.47 17.20 9.86
C ALA A 40 -11.05 18.06 11.05
N SER A 41 -10.03 17.67 11.77
CA SER A 41 -9.37 18.53 12.75
C SER A 41 -8.57 19.62 12.04
N VAL A 42 -8.48 20.80 12.63
CA VAL A 42 -7.64 21.89 12.08
C VAL A 42 -6.18 21.41 12.09
N PRO A 43 -5.47 21.43 10.94
CA PRO A 43 -4.10 20.98 10.88
C PRO A 43 -3.20 21.80 11.80
N THR A 44 -2.52 21.16 12.72
CA THR A 44 -1.42 21.76 13.47
C THR A 44 -0.12 21.39 12.78
N THR A 45 0.50 22.35 12.12
CA THR A 45 1.86 22.21 11.58
C THR A 45 2.90 22.31 12.69
N ASP A 46 4.11 21.78 12.48
CA ASP A 46 5.33 21.96 13.29
C ASP A 46 5.60 20.97 14.42
N LYS A 47 4.95 19.82 14.46
CA LYS A 47 5.31 18.76 15.41
C LYS A 47 6.46 17.86 14.93
N TRP A 48 6.83 17.96 13.66
CA TRP A 48 7.84 17.11 13.01
C TRP A 48 8.95 17.96 12.39
N GLU A 49 10.14 17.43 12.37
CA GLU A 49 11.31 18.02 11.70
C GLU A 49 12.11 16.95 10.97
N ILE A 50 12.85 17.36 9.93
CA ILE A 50 13.87 16.50 9.31
C ILE A 50 15.03 16.40 10.28
N ASN A 51 15.14 15.28 10.96
CA ASN A 51 16.19 15.02 11.92
C ASN A 51 17.52 14.67 11.22
N LYS A 52 17.44 13.90 10.13
CA LYS A 52 18.60 13.47 9.35
C LYS A 52 18.24 13.25 7.90
N THR A 53 19.21 13.40 7.03
CA THR A 53 19.11 13.05 5.61
C THR A 53 20.27 12.16 5.26
N LEU A 54 20.00 11.03 4.59
CA LEU A 54 21.00 10.10 4.10
C LEU A 54 21.00 10.14 2.57
N MET A 55 22.15 10.45 1.97
CA MET A 55 22.35 10.33 0.52
C MET A 55 22.69 8.88 0.19
N VAL A 56 21.95 8.28 -0.73
CA VAL A 56 22.25 6.94 -1.23
C VAL A 56 23.03 7.06 -2.54
N SER A 57 24.22 6.44 -2.59
CA SER A 57 25.23 6.73 -3.61
C SER A 57 25.21 5.80 -4.84
N MET A 58 24.42 4.72 -4.85
CA MET A 58 24.42 3.71 -5.92
C MET A 58 23.26 3.80 -6.93
N GLY A 59 22.81 4.99 -7.24
CA GLY A 59 21.71 5.19 -8.20
C GLY A 59 20.45 5.74 -7.54
N ASN A 60 19.34 5.77 -8.29
CA ASN A 60 18.09 6.35 -7.81
C ASN A 60 17.47 5.48 -6.72
N LEU A 61 17.29 6.07 -5.54
CA LEU A 61 16.55 5.47 -4.42
C LEU A 61 15.08 5.30 -4.80
N ARG A 62 14.49 4.15 -4.52
CA ARG A 62 13.08 3.85 -4.85
C ARG A 62 12.25 3.42 -3.65
N SER A 63 12.86 2.64 -2.75
CA SER A 63 12.12 2.01 -1.66
C SER A 63 12.89 2.03 -0.35
N VAL A 64 12.14 1.95 0.75
CA VAL A 64 12.67 1.91 2.12
C VAL A 64 11.86 0.96 2.98
N ALA A 65 12.54 0.23 3.84
CA ALA A 65 11.93 -0.55 4.93
C ALA A 65 12.73 -0.37 6.22
N VAL A 66 12.09 -0.64 7.35
CA VAL A 66 12.73 -0.54 8.67
C VAL A 66 12.47 -1.83 9.43
N THR A 67 13.52 -2.39 10.01
CA THR A 67 13.42 -3.59 10.86
C THR A 67 12.88 -3.26 12.25
N ASP A 68 12.41 -4.27 12.97
CA ASP A 68 11.96 -4.13 14.36
C ASP A 68 13.06 -3.57 15.29
N SER A 69 14.35 -3.80 14.94
CA SER A 69 15.50 -3.24 15.67
C SER A 69 15.80 -1.78 15.33
N GLY A 70 15.08 -1.18 14.36
CA GLY A 70 15.27 0.19 13.89
C GLY A 70 16.38 0.34 12.86
N SER A 71 16.91 -0.76 12.31
CA SER A 71 17.83 -0.74 11.17
C SER A 71 17.07 -0.42 9.89
N VAL A 72 17.73 0.21 8.93
CA VAL A 72 17.12 0.72 7.70
C VAL A 72 17.59 -0.07 6.49
N VAL A 73 16.66 -0.47 5.64
CA VAL A 73 16.93 -1.07 4.34
C VAL A 73 16.50 -0.10 3.25
N THR A 74 17.35 0.13 2.27
CA THR A 74 17.01 0.95 1.10
C THR A 74 17.21 0.17 -0.18
N GLY A 75 16.32 0.38 -1.14
CA GLY A 75 16.38 -0.22 -2.47
C GLY A 75 16.30 0.81 -3.58
N GLY A 76 16.91 0.53 -4.70
CA GLY A 76 16.95 1.45 -5.82
C GLY A 76 17.15 0.77 -7.16
N GLU A 77 17.67 1.49 -8.17
CA GLU A 77 17.77 0.99 -9.55
C GLU A 77 18.57 -0.30 -9.68
N SER A 78 19.62 -0.48 -8.88
CA SER A 78 20.51 -1.64 -8.98
C SER A 78 21.10 -2.05 -7.64
N PHE A 79 20.42 -1.77 -6.53
CA PHE A 79 20.98 -2.07 -5.22
C PHE A 79 19.94 -2.35 -4.14
N VAL A 80 20.39 -3.08 -3.11
CA VAL A 80 19.82 -3.10 -1.76
C VAL A 80 20.95 -2.72 -0.79
N SER A 81 20.69 -1.82 0.15
CA SER A 81 21.65 -1.44 1.18
C SER A 81 21.02 -1.56 2.56
N TYR A 82 21.80 -2.02 3.52
CA TYR A 82 21.40 -2.17 4.90
C TYR A 82 22.25 -1.27 5.81
N PHE A 83 21.56 -0.49 6.62
CA PHE A 83 22.15 0.42 7.59
C PHE A 83 21.72 0.02 8.99
N ASP A 84 22.60 0.19 9.97
CA ASP A 84 22.21 0.06 11.36
C ASP A 84 21.30 1.22 11.81
N ARG A 85 20.77 1.14 13.03
CA ARG A 85 19.89 2.17 13.61
C ARG A 85 20.50 3.58 13.68
N ASP A 86 21.85 3.67 13.65
CA ASP A 86 22.61 4.93 13.65
C ASP A 86 22.90 5.43 12.23
N LEU A 87 22.42 4.68 11.21
CA LEU A 87 22.58 4.91 9.77
C LEU A 87 24.01 4.70 9.29
N ASN A 88 24.78 3.81 9.91
CA ASN A 88 26.03 3.34 9.37
C ASN A 88 25.79 2.21 8.38
N LEU A 89 26.33 2.32 7.18
CA LEU A 89 26.25 1.26 6.17
C LEU A 89 26.93 -0.03 6.68
N LYS A 90 26.21 -1.12 6.67
CA LYS A 90 26.72 -2.45 7.05
C LYS A 90 27.08 -3.29 5.84
N TRP A 91 26.19 -3.30 4.86
CA TRP A 91 26.44 -3.97 3.59
C TRP A 91 25.61 -3.32 2.48
N GLN A 92 26.01 -3.63 1.26
CA GLN A 92 25.36 -3.20 0.04
C GLN A 92 25.52 -4.30 -1.00
N LEU A 93 24.42 -4.66 -1.64
CA LEU A 93 24.34 -5.70 -2.65
C LEU A 93 23.90 -5.08 -3.97
N GLU A 94 24.62 -5.40 -5.05
CA GLU A 94 24.20 -5.06 -6.41
C GLU A 94 23.07 -5.99 -6.87
N MET A 95 22.07 -5.41 -7.52
CA MET A 95 20.89 -6.12 -8.02
C MET A 95 20.80 -5.98 -9.54
N GLU A 96 20.43 -7.05 -10.23
CA GLU A 96 20.23 -7.05 -11.68
C GLU A 96 19.04 -6.18 -12.11
N ASN A 97 17.97 -6.19 -11.31
CA ASN A 97 16.76 -5.43 -11.55
C ASN A 97 16.54 -4.35 -10.48
N ALA A 98 15.80 -3.32 -10.85
CA ALA A 98 15.42 -2.28 -9.91
C ALA A 98 14.58 -2.86 -8.75
N VAL A 99 14.93 -2.47 -7.53
CA VAL A 99 14.19 -2.83 -6.32
C VAL A 99 13.09 -1.79 -6.10
N THR A 100 11.88 -2.18 -6.42
CA THR A 100 10.69 -1.31 -6.46
C THR A 100 9.95 -1.25 -5.15
N ALA A 101 10.08 -2.28 -4.31
CA ALA A 101 9.47 -2.32 -2.98
C ALA A 101 10.32 -3.14 -2.01
N LEU A 102 10.24 -2.79 -0.73
CA LEU A 102 10.92 -3.48 0.37
C LEU A 102 9.96 -3.71 1.53
N ALA A 103 10.13 -4.83 2.20
CA ALA A 103 9.57 -5.07 3.52
C ALA A 103 10.54 -5.85 4.39
N THR A 104 10.33 -5.82 5.69
CA THR A 104 11.07 -6.64 6.65
C THR A 104 10.09 -7.44 7.50
N GLY A 105 10.49 -8.63 7.92
CA GLY A 105 9.68 -9.48 8.79
C GLY A 105 10.57 -10.46 9.56
N GLY A 106 10.83 -10.16 10.83
CA GLY A 106 11.87 -10.84 11.61
C GLY A 106 13.25 -10.57 11.02
N ASP A 107 14.02 -11.63 10.78
CA ASP A 107 15.38 -11.54 10.20
C ASP A 107 15.42 -11.61 8.67
N ILE A 108 14.27 -11.46 8.01
CA ILE A 108 14.15 -11.52 6.54
C ILE A 108 13.83 -10.16 5.97
N ILE A 109 14.52 -9.82 4.87
CA ILE A 109 14.24 -8.70 4.00
C ILE A 109 13.60 -9.26 2.73
N TYR A 110 12.45 -8.73 2.36
CA TYR A 110 11.73 -9.02 1.12
C TYR A 110 11.97 -7.87 0.15
N ALA A 111 12.60 -8.13 -0.98
CA ALA A 111 12.94 -7.14 -2.00
C ALA A 111 12.25 -7.49 -3.33
N ALA A 112 11.29 -6.68 -3.76
CA ALA A 112 10.71 -6.83 -5.10
C ALA A 112 11.69 -6.32 -6.15
N ALA A 113 12.06 -7.19 -7.09
CA ALA A 113 12.99 -6.89 -8.17
C ALA A 113 12.48 -7.51 -9.49
N GLY A 114 11.96 -6.67 -10.38
CA GLY A 114 11.27 -7.16 -11.57
C GLY A 114 9.94 -7.84 -11.23
N GLU A 115 9.76 -9.10 -11.66
CA GLU A 115 8.52 -9.88 -11.45
C GLU A 115 8.60 -10.81 -10.22
N VAL A 116 9.68 -10.73 -9.43
CA VAL A 116 9.98 -11.64 -8.33
C VAL A 116 10.19 -10.91 -7.01
N ILE A 117 10.13 -11.67 -5.93
CA ILE A 117 10.52 -11.22 -4.59
C ILE A 117 11.76 -11.99 -4.19
N ILE A 118 12.86 -11.29 -3.97
CA ILE A 118 14.12 -11.85 -3.49
C ILE A 118 14.14 -11.75 -1.96
N LEU A 119 14.40 -12.86 -1.31
CA LEU A 119 14.53 -12.95 0.14
C LEU A 119 16.00 -12.87 0.52
N LEU A 120 16.30 -11.94 1.44
CA LEU A 120 17.64 -11.78 1.99
C LEU A 120 17.61 -11.90 3.51
N THR A 121 18.70 -12.40 4.08
CA THR A 121 18.93 -12.26 5.52
C THR A 121 19.29 -10.80 5.85
N ILE A 122 19.17 -10.41 7.13
CA ILE A 122 19.68 -9.11 7.60
C ILE A 122 21.21 -8.97 7.47
N GLN A 123 21.94 -10.07 7.17
CA GLN A 123 23.37 -10.08 6.86
C GLN A 123 23.66 -9.85 5.37
N GLY A 124 22.63 -9.82 4.50
CA GLY A 124 22.74 -9.58 3.05
C GLY A 124 22.95 -10.84 2.23
N GLU A 125 22.69 -12.02 2.79
CA GLU A 125 22.75 -13.28 2.05
C GLU A 125 21.40 -13.53 1.35
N ILE A 126 21.42 -13.83 0.05
CA ILE A 126 20.22 -14.24 -0.68
C ILE A 126 19.85 -15.65 -0.24
N ILE A 127 18.62 -15.83 0.21
CA ILE A 127 18.10 -17.12 0.70
C ILE A 127 17.32 -17.81 -0.42
N GLU A 128 16.40 -17.07 -1.06
CA GLU A 128 15.41 -17.63 -1.96
C GLU A 128 14.86 -16.54 -2.89
N GLU A 129 14.24 -16.97 -3.98
CA GLU A 129 13.50 -16.13 -4.91
C GLU A 129 12.09 -16.70 -5.10
N TRP A 130 11.07 -15.86 -4.95
CA TRP A 130 9.68 -16.22 -5.15
C TRP A 130 9.09 -15.58 -6.39
N GLY A 131 8.40 -16.37 -7.21
CA GLY A 131 7.77 -15.90 -8.43
C GLY A 131 8.38 -16.49 -9.71
N PRO A 132 8.08 -15.95 -10.91
CA PRO A 132 7.09 -14.89 -11.13
C PRO A 132 5.66 -15.34 -10.78
N PHE A 133 4.87 -14.46 -10.20
CA PHE A 133 3.50 -14.77 -9.75
C PHE A 133 2.48 -14.59 -10.89
N GLU A 134 2.65 -13.58 -11.70
CA GLU A 134 1.82 -13.29 -12.86
C GLU A 134 2.69 -12.62 -13.94
N ALA A 135 2.34 -12.80 -15.22
CA ALA A 135 3.12 -12.23 -16.32
C ALA A 135 3.04 -10.69 -16.32
N ASN A 136 4.16 -10.06 -16.62
CA ASN A 136 4.34 -8.60 -16.63
C ASN A 136 4.03 -7.92 -15.28
N SER A 137 4.21 -8.63 -14.17
CA SER A 137 4.04 -8.06 -12.83
C SER A 137 4.93 -6.84 -12.62
N LEU A 138 4.38 -5.82 -11.97
CA LEU A 138 5.13 -4.72 -11.38
C LEU A 138 4.77 -4.63 -9.91
N ILE A 139 5.60 -5.20 -9.07
CA ILE A 139 5.40 -5.19 -7.63
C ILE A 139 5.81 -3.83 -7.10
N THR A 140 4.86 -3.07 -6.58
CA THR A 140 5.07 -1.68 -6.13
C THR A 140 5.00 -1.49 -4.62
N SER A 141 4.58 -2.52 -3.91
CA SER A 141 4.55 -2.52 -2.43
C SER A 141 4.61 -3.94 -1.90
N ILE A 142 5.30 -4.12 -0.79
CA ILE A 142 5.30 -5.34 0.02
C ILE A 142 5.05 -4.96 1.48
N SER A 143 4.26 -5.76 2.16
CA SER A 143 4.03 -5.64 3.60
C SER A 143 4.05 -7.02 4.24
N ALA A 144 4.66 -7.15 5.40
CA ALA A 144 4.77 -8.42 6.12
C ALA A 144 4.31 -8.27 7.58
N ASN A 145 3.66 -9.31 8.11
CA ASN A 145 3.41 -9.47 9.53
C ASN A 145 4.03 -10.79 10.02
N SER A 146 3.70 -11.22 11.22
CA SER A 146 4.26 -12.45 11.80
C SER A 146 3.91 -13.74 11.02
N GLY A 147 2.83 -13.77 10.24
CA GLY A 147 2.31 -14.98 9.57
C GLY A 147 2.27 -14.91 8.05
N LEU A 148 2.09 -13.74 7.49
CA LEU A 148 1.81 -13.55 6.07
C LEU A 148 2.67 -12.44 5.47
N ILE A 149 2.77 -12.48 4.14
CA ILE A 149 3.33 -11.42 3.31
C ILE A 149 2.26 -11.00 2.30
N ALA A 150 2.04 -9.71 2.12
CA ALA A 150 1.18 -9.17 1.09
C ALA A 150 2.01 -8.32 0.13
N PHE A 151 1.73 -8.40 -1.17
CA PHE A 151 2.31 -7.49 -2.14
C PHE A 151 1.27 -7.00 -3.15
N ALA A 152 1.47 -5.78 -3.64
CA ALA A 152 0.63 -5.15 -4.64
C ALA A 152 1.30 -5.17 -6.01
N ASP A 153 0.61 -5.70 -7.00
CA ASP A 153 0.98 -5.67 -8.43
C ASP A 153 0.18 -4.58 -9.14
N ALA A 154 0.84 -3.50 -9.51
CA ALA A 154 0.19 -2.34 -10.10
C ALA A 154 -0.26 -2.56 -11.55
N VAL A 155 0.42 -3.41 -12.32
CA VAL A 155 0.06 -3.70 -13.72
C VAL A 155 -1.16 -4.58 -13.77
N ASN A 156 -1.16 -5.70 -13.04
CA ASN A 156 -2.27 -6.64 -13.02
C ASN A 156 -3.39 -6.21 -12.05
N LYS A 157 -3.17 -5.13 -11.25
CA LYS A 157 -4.14 -4.55 -10.30
C LYS A 157 -4.62 -5.60 -9.28
N ARG A 158 -3.67 -6.33 -8.72
CA ARG A 158 -3.90 -7.42 -7.78
C ARG A 158 -3.09 -7.24 -6.51
N ILE A 159 -3.59 -7.78 -5.43
CA ILE A 159 -2.83 -7.96 -4.21
C ILE A 159 -2.75 -9.46 -3.95
N PHE A 160 -1.54 -9.96 -3.83
CA PHE A 160 -1.28 -11.35 -3.47
C PHE A 160 -0.95 -11.42 -1.98
N ILE A 161 -1.50 -12.41 -1.32
CA ILE A 161 -1.20 -12.74 0.07
C ILE A 161 -0.55 -14.11 0.11
N LEU A 162 0.65 -14.17 0.65
CA LEU A 162 1.49 -15.36 0.71
C LEU A 162 1.64 -15.86 2.14
N GLY A 163 1.79 -17.16 2.30
CA GLY A 163 2.39 -17.76 3.49
C GLY A 163 3.89 -17.44 3.58
N ARG A 164 4.49 -17.78 4.71
CA ARG A 164 5.95 -17.65 4.92
C ARG A 164 6.80 -18.58 4.06
N ASP A 165 6.17 -19.51 3.37
CA ASP A 165 6.75 -20.44 2.39
C ASP A 165 6.62 -19.94 0.94
N GLY A 166 6.17 -18.71 0.72
CA GLY A 166 5.97 -18.12 -0.60
C GLY A 166 4.74 -18.62 -1.36
N VAL A 167 3.94 -19.50 -0.76
CA VAL A 167 2.73 -20.02 -1.40
C VAL A 167 1.62 -18.99 -1.33
N VAL A 168 0.96 -18.71 -2.47
CA VAL A 168 -0.21 -17.82 -2.53
C VAL A 168 -1.37 -18.46 -1.79
N VAL A 169 -1.81 -17.84 -0.69
CA VAL A 169 -2.94 -18.32 0.10
C VAL A 169 -4.21 -17.56 -0.22
N ARG A 170 -4.09 -16.33 -0.77
CA ARG A 170 -5.23 -15.48 -1.12
C ARG A 170 -4.82 -14.42 -2.15
N MET A 171 -5.78 -13.92 -2.91
CA MET A 171 -5.59 -12.84 -3.86
C MET A 171 -6.81 -11.91 -3.87
N LEU A 172 -6.56 -10.59 -3.94
CA LEU A 172 -7.57 -9.56 -4.15
C LEU A 172 -7.45 -9.00 -5.58
N GLY A 173 -8.54 -8.46 -6.12
CA GLY A 173 -8.54 -7.86 -7.47
C GLY A 173 -8.78 -8.87 -8.60
N GLN A 174 -9.36 -10.04 -8.32
CA GLN A 174 -9.67 -11.04 -9.36
C GLN A 174 -10.75 -10.61 -10.34
N SER A 175 -11.60 -9.67 -9.96
CA SER A 175 -12.57 -9.07 -10.88
C SER A 175 -12.04 -7.73 -11.39
N ASP A 176 -12.26 -7.42 -12.67
CA ASP A 176 -11.70 -6.27 -13.39
C ASP A 176 -12.04 -4.89 -12.79
N ASN A 177 -12.96 -4.84 -11.85
CA ASN A 177 -13.47 -3.59 -11.26
C ASN A 177 -13.03 -3.33 -9.80
N ASN A 178 -12.23 -4.19 -9.18
CA ASN A 178 -11.89 -4.01 -7.78
C ASN A 178 -10.94 -2.83 -7.56
N PHE A 179 -9.82 -2.75 -8.28
CA PHE A 179 -8.86 -1.67 -8.14
C PHE A 179 -8.78 -0.80 -9.39
N LEU A 180 -8.81 0.51 -9.18
CA LEU A 180 -8.56 1.52 -10.21
C LEU A 180 -7.16 2.10 -9.98
N ILE A 181 -6.19 1.63 -10.75
CA ILE A 181 -4.77 2.01 -10.63
C ILE A 181 -4.34 2.68 -11.94
N PRO A 182 -4.45 4.02 -12.05
CA PRO A 182 -4.19 4.75 -13.30
C PRO A 182 -2.70 4.99 -13.57
N SER A 183 -1.85 4.81 -12.57
CA SER A 183 -0.38 4.89 -12.68
C SER A 183 0.25 3.86 -11.74
N PRO A 184 1.54 3.52 -11.90
CA PRO A 184 2.17 2.43 -11.17
C PRO A 184 2.45 2.76 -9.69
N TYR A 185 1.43 3.23 -8.98
CA TYR A 185 1.43 3.47 -7.55
C TYR A 185 0.26 2.70 -6.95
N PHE A 186 0.56 1.55 -6.42
CA PHE A 186 -0.40 0.67 -5.77
C PHE A 186 0.25 0.16 -4.50
N ASP A 187 -0.31 0.51 -3.36
CA ASP A 187 0.30 0.22 -2.07
C ASP A 187 -0.60 -0.63 -1.19
N VAL A 188 0.04 -1.43 -0.35
CA VAL A 188 -0.62 -2.37 0.57
C VAL A 188 0.02 -2.34 1.94
N VAL A 189 -0.80 -2.35 2.97
CA VAL A 189 -0.39 -2.57 4.37
C VAL A 189 -1.13 -3.78 4.91
N LEU A 190 -0.39 -4.74 5.42
CA LEU A 190 -0.91 -5.93 6.09
C LEU A 190 -0.90 -5.68 7.61
N LEU A 191 -2.07 -5.74 8.23
CA LEU A 191 -2.23 -5.58 9.66
C LEU A 191 -2.02 -6.90 10.42
N ASP A 192 -1.82 -6.82 11.73
CA ASP A 192 -1.57 -8.01 12.57
C ASP A 192 -2.78 -8.96 12.64
N ASP A 193 -3.98 -8.45 12.43
CA ASP A 193 -5.23 -9.24 12.34
C ASP A 193 -5.48 -9.85 10.95
N ASN A 194 -4.46 -9.80 10.06
CA ASN A 194 -4.52 -10.24 8.66
C ASN A 194 -5.48 -9.44 7.76
N THR A 195 -5.96 -8.29 8.24
CA THR A 195 -6.67 -7.31 7.44
C THR A 195 -5.70 -6.60 6.49
N ILE A 196 -6.14 -6.35 5.27
CA ILE A 196 -5.40 -5.62 4.25
C ILE A 196 -5.93 -4.19 4.14
N LEU A 197 -5.04 -3.22 4.18
CA LEU A 197 -5.32 -1.86 3.74
C LEU A 197 -4.71 -1.67 2.34
N ALA A 198 -5.53 -1.33 1.36
CA ALA A 198 -5.13 -1.17 -0.04
C ALA A 198 -5.35 0.26 -0.51
N ALA A 199 -4.32 0.91 -1.08
CA ALA A 199 -4.44 2.21 -1.69
C ALA A 199 -5.10 2.12 -3.07
N ASN A 200 -6.41 2.30 -3.15
CA ASN A 200 -7.12 2.38 -4.44
C ASN A 200 -6.98 3.80 -5.01
N THR A 201 -5.82 4.06 -5.61
CA THR A 201 -5.33 5.40 -5.93
C THR A 201 -6.20 6.16 -6.91
N GLY A 202 -6.81 5.50 -7.89
CA GLY A 202 -7.75 6.13 -8.83
C GLY A 202 -9.13 6.40 -8.22
N ARG A 203 -9.43 5.83 -7.06
CA ARG A 203 -10.63 6.12 -6.28
C ARG A 203 -10.36 7.10 -5.13
N HIS A 204 -9.12 7.54 -4.95
CA HIS A 204 -8.70 8.46 -3.90
C HIS A 204 -9.07 7.99 -2.49
N ARG A 205 -8.86 6.69 -2.23
CA ARG A 205 -9.24 6.10 -0.95
C ARG A 205 -8.34 4.94 -0.56
N VAL A 206 -8.31 4.64 0.72
CA VAL A 206 -7.76 3.41 1.29
C VAL A 206 -8.92 2.47 1.57
N GLU A 207 -8.81 1.25 1.13
CA GLU A 207 -9.81 0.20 1.27
C GLU A 207 -9.35 -0.83 2.30
N ARG A 208 -10.26 -1.25 3.18
CA ARG A 208 -10.04 -2.31 4.17
C ARG A 208 -10.67 -3.59 3.69
N TRP A 209 -9.86 -4.61 3.56
CA TRP A 209 -10.26 -5.94 3.12
C TRP A 209 -10.02 -6.94 4.23
N ASP A 210 -11.02 -7.76 4.56
CA ASP A 210 -10.90 -8.79 5.58
C ASP A 210 -10.13 -10.04 5.10
N GLU A 211 -9.97 -11.01 5.99
CA GLU A 211 -9.32 -12.29 5.70
C GLU A 211 -10.07 -13.15 4.65
N ASN A 212 -11.33 -12.86 4.36
CA ASN A 212 -12.15 -13.55 3.35
C ASN A 212 -12.15 -12.83 1.99
N ALA A 213 -11.27 -11.83 1.80
CA ALA A 213 -11.22 -10.99 0.61
C ALA A 213 -12.50 -10.15 0.39
N VAL A 214 -13.21 -9.78 1.47
CA VAL A 214 -14.36 -8.91 1.42
C VAL A 214 -13.96 -7.48 1.75
N LEU A 215 -14.36 -6.53 0.91
CA LEU A 215 -14.22 -5.11 1.19
C LEU A 215 -15.23 -4.70 2.26
N THR A 216 -14.73 -4.37 3.45
CA THR A 216 -15.56 -4.04 4.62
C THR A 216 -15.75 -2.55 4.81
N GLU A 217 -14.70 -1.77 4.61
CA GLU A 217 -14.67 -0.33 4.86
C GLU A 217 -13.77 0.38 3.87
N TYR A 218 -13.92 1.68 3.73
CA TYR A 218 -12.96 2.54 3.07
C TYR A 218 -13.01 3.96 3.65
N PHE A 219 -11.91 4.70 3.49
CA PHE A 219 -11.82 6.10 3.87
C PHE A 219 -11.02 6.89 2.83
N GLY A 220 -11.18 8.21 2.84
CA GLY A 220 -10.59 9.13 1.88
C GLY A 220 -11.55 9.49 0.74
N THR A 221 -11.44 10.70 0.28
CA THR A 221 -12.21 11.29 -0.83
C THR A 221 -11.30 12.14 -1.70
N PRO A 222 -11.67 12.39 -2.97
CA PRO A 222 -10.93 13.35 -3.79
C PRO A 222 -10.93 14.76 -3.16
N GLY A 223 -9.77 15.38 -3.03
CA GLY A 223 -9.66 16.74 -2.52
C GLY A 223 -8.35 17.07 -1.84
N THR A 224 -8.22 18.30 -1.35
CA THR A 224 -7.03 18.82 -0.66
C THR A 224 -7.20 18.92 0.85
N ALA A 225 -8.38 18.60 1.38
CA ALA A 225 -8.63 18.58 2.82
C ALA A 225 -7.68 17.58 3.55
N PRO A 226 -7.47 17.74 4.85
CA PRO A 226 -6.54 16.89 5.60
C PRO A 226 -6.83 15.39 5.50
N ASP A 227 -8.10 15.00 5.48
CA ASP A 227 -8.59 13.62 5.36
C ASP A 227 -8.82 13.15 3.92
N SER A 228 -8.60 14.05 2.94
CA SER A 228 -8.79 13.79 1.51
C SER A 228 -7.47 13.50 0.81
N PHE A 229 -7.55 12.90 -0.38
CA PHE A 229 -6.40 12.60 -1.23
C PHE A 229 -6.49 13.39 -2.54
N CYS A 230 -5.47 14.20 -2.83
CA CYS A 230 -5.47 15.09 -3.98
C CYS A 230 -4.93 14.43 -5.26
N GLY A 231 -5.16 15.09 -6.40
CA GLY A 231 -4.57 14.67 -7.68
C GLY A 231 -5.17 13.40 -8.25
N CYS A 232 -4.45 12.71 -9.13
CA CYS A 232 -4.99 11.59 -9.89
C CYS A 232 -4.63 10.20 -9.35
N CYS A 233 -3.71 10.08 -8.39
CA CYS A 233 -3.14 8.79 -8.00
C CYS A 233 -2.65 8.82 -6.54
N ASN A 234 -3.52 9.14 -5.60
CA ASN A 234 -3.20 9.21 -4.17
C ASN A 234 -4.22 8.46 -3.31
N PRO A 235 -3.79 7.97 -2.13
CA PRO A 235 -2.43 8.00 -1.61
C PRO A 235 -1.49 7.14 -2.46
N ALA A 236 -0.26 7.61 -2.70
CA ALA A 236 0.70 6.88 -3.52
C ALA A 236 1.41 5.78 -2.73
N HIS A 237 1.84 6.10 -1.51
CA HIS A 237 2.47 5.15 -0.59
C HIS A 237 1.93 5.29 0.83
N MET A 238 2.01 4.20 1.59
CA MET A 238 1.56 4.09 2.96
C MET A 238 2.56 3.31 3.80
N ALA A 239 2.63 3.62 5.10
CA ALA A 239 3.36 2.83 6.08
C ALA A 239 2.55 2.70 7.38
N LEU A 240 2.72 1.59 8.08
CA LEU A 240 2.14 1.40 9.41
C LEU A 240 3.07 2.00 10.46
N ALA A 241 2.52 2.81 11.35
CA ALA A 241 3.21 3.42 12.49
C ALA A 241 2.42 3.13 13.77
N GLY A 242 2.54 1.94 14.32
CA GLY A 242 1.74 1.47 15.45
C GLY A 242 0.24 1.47 15.12
N ASP A 243 -0.53 2.31 15.80
CA ASP A 243 -1.98 2.45 15.56
C ASP A 243 -2.34 3.44 14.45
N TYR A 244 -1.35 3.96 13.75
CA TYR A 244 -1.51 4.99 12.73
C TYR A 244 -1.06 4.50 11.36
N ILE A 245 -1.57 5.16 10.34
CA ILE A 245 -1.15 5.02 8.95
C ILE A 245 -0.48 6.33 8.54
N VAL A 246 0.72 6.24 8.02
CA VAL A 246 1.40 7.36 7.37
C VAL A 246 1.14 7.25 5.88
N THR A 247 0.72 8.33 5.23
CA THR A 247 0.47 8.34 3.78
C THR A 247 1.31 9.41 3.10
N ALA A 248 1.85 9.10 1.92
CA ALA A 248 2.49 10.05 1.03
C ALA A 248 1.60 10.34 -0.17
N GLU A 249 1.49 11.62 -0.50
CA GLU A 249 0.77 12.10 -1.67
C GLU A 249 1.74 12.72 -2.65
N LYS A 250 1.63 12.37 -3.92
CA LYS A 250 2.33 13.07 -5.01
C LYS A 250 1.53 14.31 -5.45
N GLY A 251 2.19 15.24 -6.11
CA GLY A 251 1.58 16.49 -6.57
C GLY A 251 1.76 17.61 -5.57
N ILE A 252 1.09 17.56 -4.44
CA ILE A 252 1.35 18.45 -3.31
C ILE A 252 2.44 17.93 -2.37
N ASN A 253 2.97 16.73 -2.62
CA ASN A 253 4.10 16.11 -1.92
C ASN A 253 4.01 16.20 -0.40
N ARG A 254 2.86 15.92 0.17
CA ARG A 254 2.65 15.96 1.61
C ARG A 254 2.69 14.56 2.21
N ILE A 255 3.19 14.51 3.45
CA ILE A 255 3.17 13.30 4.29
C ILE A 255 2.26 13.60 5.48
N LYS A 256 1.29 12.72 5.74
CA LYS A 256 0.33 12.89 6.82
C LYS A 256 0.12 11.60 7.59
N ILE A 257 -0.33 11.76 8.83
CA ILE A 257 -0.69 10.68 9.74
C ILE A 257 -2.19 10.62 9.87
N LEU A 258 -2.73 9.43 9.67
CA LEU A 258 -4.13 9.11 9.84
C LEU A 258 -4.27 8.00 10.90
N ARG A 259 -5.39 7.93 11.60
CA ARG A 259 -5.78 6.72 12.31
C ARG A 259 -6.11 5.60 11.31
N LYS A 260 -6.13 4.35 11.76
CA LYS A 260 -6.53 3.19 10.93
C LYS A 260 -7.97 3.28 10.38
N ASN A 261 -8.78 4.18 10.91
CA ASN A 261 -10.13 4.51 10.42
C ASN A 261 -10.19 5.72 9.47
N GLY A 262 -9.04 6.30 9.11
CA GLY A 262 -8.95 7.43 8.19
C GLY A 262 -9.06 8.82 8.82
N GLU A 263 -9.29 8.91 10.15
CA GLU A 263 -9.29 10.19 10.85
C GLU A 263 -7.91 10.86 10.75
N PHE A 264 -7.90 12.11 10.31
CA PHE A 264 -6.67 12.89 10.23
C PHE A 264 -6.12 13.22 11.63
N VAL A 265 -4.82 13.01 11.81
CA VAL A 265 -4.13 13.31 13.06
C VAL A 265 -3.26 14.56 12.91
N GLU A 266 -2.31 14.54 11.97
CA GLU A 266 -1.37 15.64 11.77
C GLU A 266 -0.58 15.50 10.46
N TYR A 267 0.08 16.57 10.06
CA TYR A 267 1.08 16.54 8.99
C TYR A 267 2.47 16.26 9.56
N VAL A 268 3.21 15.39 8.86
CA VAL A 268 4.66 15.20 9.04
C VAL A 268 5.41 16.21 8.17
N SER A 269 4.98 16.34 6.92
CA SER A 269 5.45 17.34 5.98
C SER A 269 4.24 17.86 5.22
N SER A 270 4.01 19.15 5.28
CA SER A 270 2.93 19.82 4.56
C SER A 270 3.41 20.25 3.17
N ASP A 271 2.53 20.84 2.45
CA ASP A 271 2.52 21.25 1.05
C ASP A 271 3.89 21.51 0.39
N ASN A 272 4.22 20.69 -0.61
CA ASN A 272 5.32 20.92 -1.57
C ASN A 272 6.71 21.12 -0.95
N ASN A 273 7.00 20.52 0.19
CA ASN A 273 8.36 20.55 0.76
C ASN A 273 9.39 19.77 -0.08
N PHE A 274 8.94 18.96 -1.03
CA PHE A 274 9.76 18.21 -1.98
C PHE A 274 9.52 18.72 -3.40
N THR A 275 10.58 18.96 -4.14
CA THR A 275 10.58 19.75 -5.39
C THR A 275 10.00 19.06 -6.62
N ASN A 276 9.80 17.74 -6.61
CA ASN A 276 9.30 17.01 -7.76
C ASN A 276 8.06 16.19 -7.38
N SER A 277 7.08 16.11 -8.28
CA SER A 277 5.85 15.32 -8.12
C SER A 277 6.07 13.81 -8.16
N VAL A 278 7.21 13.34 -7.70
CA VAL A 278 7.53 11.92 -7.55
C VAL A 278 7.08 11.49 -6.16
N PRO A 279 6.31 10.40 -6.04
CA PRO A 279 5.88 9.93 -4.74
C PRO A 279 7.07 9.46 -3.90
N LEU A 280 6.96 9.68 -2.60
CA LEU A 280 7.91 9.24 -1.60
C LEU A 280 7.49 7.87 -1.11
N ASP A 281 8.36 6.87 -1.18
CA ASP A 281 8.11 5.62 -0.47
C ASP A 281 8.34 5.80 1.02
N LEU A 282 7.56 5.11 1.84
CA LEU A 282 7.48 5.34 3.26
C LEU A 282 7.77 4.09 4.08
N ALA A 283 8.49 4.28 5.18
CA ALA A 283 8.53 3.34 6.29
C ALA A 283 8.40 4.09 7.62
N ALA A 284 8.01 3.40 8.67
CA ALA A 284 7.89 4.01 9.99
C ALA A 284 8.36 3.04 11.07
N SER A 285 8.95 3.59 12.13
CA SER A 285 9.23 2.87 13.37
C SER A 285 9.04 3.82 14.54
N ASP A 286 8.43 3.35 15.64
CA ASP A 286 8.23 4.07 16.91
C ASP A 286 7.98 5.58 16.76
N ASP A 287 9.05 6.38 16.82
CA ASP A 287 9.04 7.84 16.82
C ASP A 287 9.55 8.47 15.51
N LYS A 288 9.84 7.65 14.48
CA LYS A 288 10.45 8.11 13.23
C LYS A 288 9.63 7.71 12.00
N ILE A 289 9.63 8.60 11.01
CA ILE A 289 9.11 8.33 9.68
C ILE A 289 10.26 8.49 8.69
N PHE A 290 10.39 7.52 7.80
CA PHE A 290 11.41 7.45 6.78
C PHE A 290 10.73 7.66 5.42
N ALA A 291 11.24 8.60 4.63
CA ALA A 291 10.72 8.90 3.30
C ALA A 291 11.84 8.81 2.28
N ALA A 292 11.78 7.80 1.42
CA ALA A 292 12.69 7.65 0.29
C ALA A 292 12.22 8.54 -0.86
N ASN A 293 13.08 9.45 -1.31
CA ASN A 293 12.77 10.36 -2.41
C ASN A 293 13.55 9.95 -3.67
N PRO A 294 12.89 9.38 -4.68
CA PRO A 294 13.53 9.00 -5.94
C PRO A 294 14.08 10.20 -6.73
N ALA A 295 13.51 11.38 -6.53
CA ALA A 295 13.87 12.58 -7.29
C ALA A 295 15.27 13.10 -6.98
N ASP A 296 15.78 12.90 -5.76
CA ASP A 296 17.08 13.37 -5.32
C ASP A 296 17.95 12.28 -4.68
N SER A 297 17.48 11.03 -4.69
CA SER A 297 18.16 9.85 -4.13
C SER A 297 18.49 9.99 -2.64
N LYS A 298 17.62 10.68 -1.89
CA LYS A 298 17.79 10.89 -0.45
C LYS A 298 16.72 10.17 0.33
N LEU A 299 17.14 9.63 1.47
CA LEU A 299 16.28 9.19 2.53
C LEU A 299 16.15 10.31 3.56
N TYR A 300 14.94 10.80 3.75
CA TYR A 300 14.60 11.79 4.77
C TYR A 300 14.06 11.09 6.01
N ILE A 301 14.61 11.43 7.15
CA ILE A 301 14.21 10.85 8.44
C ILE A 301 13.59 11.96 9.27
N PHE A 302 12.30 11.82 9.50
CA PHE A 302 11.52 12.73 10.32
C PHE A 302 11.44 12.21 11.74
N LYS A 303 11.50 13.14 12.70
CA LYS A 303 11.30 12.88 14.11
C LYS A 303 10.36 13.92 14.70
N ARG A 304 9.60 13.56 15.72
CA ARG A 304 8.84 14.53 16.52
C ARG A 304 9.78 15.44 17.29
N LYS A 305 9.44 16.74 17.29
CA LYS A 305 10.13 17.77 18.11
C LYS A 305 9.88 17.56 19.59
#